data_96681e2e1d077e544e803e402076abae
#
_entry.id   96681e2e1d077e544e803e402076abae
#
_cell.length_a   1.000
_cell.length_b   1.000
_cell.length_c   1.000
_cell.angle_alpha   90.00
_cell.angle_beta   90.00
_cell.angle_gamma   90.00
#
_symmetry.space_group_name_H-M   'P 1'
#
loop_
_entity.id
_entity.type
_entity.pdbx_description
1 polymer ?
#
loop_
_entity_poly.entity_id
_entity_poly.type
_entity_poly.pdbx_seq_one_letter_code
_entity_poly.pdbx_strand_id
1 'polypeptide(L)'
;MTKYKKKPVVIDAWQFTKENYKKGVPHWIKRSNRKVDLWSQYGGDVIGGEIKTLEGNYTVSENDYIIKGVKGEIYPCKPDVFEMTYEKVME
;
A
#
# COMPACT_ATOMS: atom_id res chain seq x y z
N MET A 1 -12.20 -31.74 4.44
CA MET A 1 -11.31 -30.56 4.49
C MET A 1 -11.94 -29.46 5.32
N THR A 2 -11.21 -28.92 6.28
CA THR A 2 -11.71 -27.82 7.10
C THR A 2 -11.58 -26.49 6.35
N LYS A 3 -12.65 -25.70 6.35
CA LYS A 3 -12.66 -24.40 5.69
C LYS A 3 -12.57 -23.29 6.72
N TYR A 4 -11.91 -22.21 6.35
CA TYR A 4 -11.76 -21.03 7.20
C TYR A 4 -12.25 -19.80 6.46
N LYS A 5 -12.87 -18.91 7.18
CA LYS A 5 -13.32 -17.61 6.67
C LYS A 5 -12.48 -16.52 7.32
N LYS A 6 -11.99 -15.59 6.50
CA LYS A 6 -11.24 -14.45 7.02
C LYS A 6 -12.16 -13.56 7.87
N LYS A 7 -11.72 -13.22 9.07
CA LYS A 7 -12.45 -12.29 9.90
C LYS A 7 -12.44 -10.90 9.29
N PRO A 8 -13.56 -10.16 9.35
CA PRO A 8 -13.54 -8.78 8.86
C PRO A 8 -12.61 -7.93 9.73
N VAL A 9 -11.72 -7.21 9.08
CA VAL A 9 -10.79 -6.29 9.74
C VAL A 9 -10.77 -4.97 8.98
N VAL A 10 -10.59 -3.88 9.71
CA VAL A 10 -10.40 -2.57 9.11
C VAL A 10 -8.90 -2.30 9.02
N ILE A 11 -8.44 -1.90 7.85
CA ILE A 11 -7.04 -1.59 7.59
C ILE A 11 -6.93 -0.19 7.01
N ASP A 12 -5.74 0.38 7.07
CA ASP A 12 -5.43 1.60 6.36
C ASP A 12 -4.84 1.25 5.00
N ALA A 13 -5.26 1.99 3.98
CA ALA A 13 -4.75 1.79 2.62
C ALA A 13 -4.64 3.13 1.90
N TRP A 14 -3.67 3.22 1.01
CA TRP A 14 -3.44 4.40 0.21
C TRP A 14 -3.02 3.97 -1.18
N GLN A 15 -3.67 4.49 -2.20
CA GLN A 15 -3.33 4.15 -3.57
C GLN A 15 -2.18 5.03 -4.06
N PHE A 16 -1.14 4.39 -4.57
CA PHE A 16 0.04 5.06 -5.09
C PHE A 16 -0.22 5.51 -6.53
N THR A 17 -0.71 6.73 -6.68
CA THR A 17 -0.93 7.36 -7.98
C THR A 17 -0.10 8.62 -8.07
N LYS A 18 0.12 9.12 -9.28
CA LYS A 18 0.83 10.39 -9.48
C LYS A 18 0.15 11.52 -8.72
N GLU A 19 -1.18 11.57 -8.80
CA GLU A 19 -1.98 12.59 -8.12
C GLU A 19 -1.84 12.49 -6.60
N ASN A 20 -2.00 11.29 -6.05
CA ASN A 20 -1.90 11.08 -4.61
C ASN A 20 -0.49 11.33 -4.08
N TYR A 21 0.52 10.94 -4.84
CA TYR A 21 1.91 11.20 -4.49
C TYR A 21 2.19 12.71 -4.42
N LYS A 22 1.64 13.45 -5.38
CA LYS A 22 1.78 14.92 -5.44
C LYS A 22 1.07 15.62 -4.29
N LYS A 23 -0.10 15.12 -3.90
CA LYS A 23 -0.86 15.65 -2.76
C LYS A 23 -0.18 15.44 -1.43
N GLY A 24 0.62 14.39 -1.33
CA GLY A 24 1.35 14.06 -0.12
C GLY A 24 1.15 12.62 0.33
N VAL A 25 2.24 12.04 0.82
CA VAL A 25 2.26 10.66 1.32
C VAL A 25 1.72 10.66 2.75
N PRO A 26 0.85 9.71 3.11
CA PRO A 26 0.33 9.63 4.47
C PRO A 26 1.43 9.47 5.53
N HIS A 27 1.16 9.99 6.71
CA HIS A 27 2.10 9.94 7.83
C HIS A 27 2.53 8.53 8.20
N TRP A 28 1.58 7.59 8.18
CA TRP A 28 1.91 6.21 8.56
C TRP A 28 2.88 5.54 7.60
N ILE A 29 2.94 6.00 6.35
CA ILE A 29 3.95 5.54 5.39
C ILE A 29 5.28 6.23 5.67
N LYS A 30 5.27 7.54 5.89
CA LYS A 30 6.50 8.31 6.18
C LYS A 30 7.19 7.83 7.45
N ARG A 31 6.43 7.38 8.44
CA ARG A 31 6.94 6.92 9.74
C ARG A 31 7.29 5.44 9.77
N SER A 32 7.40 4.80 8.63
CA SER A 32 7.60 3.35 8.54
C SER A 32 9.05 2.89 8.78
N ASN A 33 9.89 3.72 9.39
CA ASN A 33 11.32 3.41 9.64
C ASN A 33 12.06 3.04 8.36
N ARG A 34 11.83 3.79 7.30
CA ARG A 34 12.46 3.59 5.99
C ARG A 34 12.11 2.25 5.35
N LYS A 35 11.03 1.62 5.78
CA LYS A 35 10.55 0.40 5.14
C LYS A 35 9.94 0.68 3.78
N VAL A 36 9.42 1.90 3.57
CA VAL A 36 8.80 2.31 2.33
C VAL A 36 9.64 3.42 1.70
N ASP A 37 10.10 3.17 0.48
CA ASP A 37 10.87 4.14 -0.29
C ASP A 37 10.13 4.43 -1.59
N LEU A 38 9.55 5.62 -1.70
CA LEU A 38 8.80 6.06 -2.87
C LEU A 38 9.57 7.16 -3.59
N TRP A 39 9.57 7.11 -4.92
CA TRP A 39 10.31 8.07 -5.72
C TRP A 39 9.51 8.48 -6.97
N SER A 40 9.93 9.59 -7.57
CA SER A 40 9.44 10.03 -8.86
C SER A 40 10.60 10.47 -9.74
N GLN A 41 10.42 10.35 -11.04
CA GLN A 41 11.39 10.75 -12.06
C GLN A 41 10.68 11.52 -13.17
N TYR A 42 11.47 12.22 -13.98
CA TYR A 42 10.97 12.95 -15.15
C TYR A 42 9.82 13.92 -14.80
N GLY A 43 10.06 14.76 -13.78
CA GLY A 43 9.07 15.77 -13.38
C GLY A 43 7.77 15.20 -12.83
N GLY A 44 7.78 13.94 -12.36
CA GLY A 44 6.59 13.28 -11.84
C GLY A 44 5.89 12.38 -12.84
N ASP A 45 6.42 12.25 -14.06
CA ASP A 45 5.81 11.40 -15.08
C ASP A 45 5.94 9.91 -14.76
N VAL A 46 6.98 9.54 -14.01
CA VAL A 46 7.23 8.15 -13.60
C VAL A 46 7.33 8.11 -12.10
N ILE A 47 6.56 7.22 -11.48
CA ILE A 47 6.61 6.98 -10.04
C ILE A 47 6.85 5.50 -9.78
N GLY A 48 7.47 5.22 -8.65
CA GLY A 48 7.73 3.85 -8.23
C GLY A 48 8.18 3.81 -6.79
N GLY A 49 8.44 2.62 -6.30
CA GLY A 49 8.90 2.47 -4.95
C GLY A 49 9.20 1.03 -4.59
N GLU A 50 9.63 0.88 -3.35
CA GLU A 50 9.98 -0.42 -2.79
C GLU A 50 9.54 -0.47 -1.33
N ILE A 51 9.03 -1.60 -0.91
CA ILE A 51 8.68 -1.86 0.48
C ILE A 51 9.53 -3.01 0.99
N LYS A 52 10.22 -2.78 2.10
CA LYS A 52 11.03 -3.79 2.77
C LYS A 52 10.17 -4.52 3.80
N THR A 53 10.15 -5.84 3.70
CA THR A 53 9.42 -6.69 4.64
C THR A 53 10.33 -7.78 5.18
N LEU A 54 9.85 -8.51 6.18
CA LEU A 54 10.58 -9.66 6.71
C LEU A 54 10.80 -10.77 5.69
N GLU A 55 9.92 -10.83 4.69
CA GLU A 55 9.98 -11.84 3.64
C GLU A 55 10.80 -11.39 2.43
N GLY A 56 11.27 -10.15 2.42
CA GLY A 56 12.04 -9.57 1.33
C GLY A 56 11.51 -8.22 0.90
N ASN A 57 12.03 -7.71 -0.21
CA ASN A 57 11.65 -6.43 -0.76
C ASN A 57 10.62 -6.59 -1.86
N TYR A 58 9.57 -5.76 -1.81
CA TYR A 58 8.53 -5.74 -2.83
C TYR A 58 8.55 -4.43 -3.60
N THR A 59 8.40 -4.53 -4.91
CA THR A 59 8.28 -3.35 -5.77
C THR A 59 6.87 -2.79 -5.70
N VAL A 60 6.76 -1.47 -5.59
CA VAL A 60 5.49 -0.76 -5.67
C VAL A 60 5.44 -0.03 -6.99
N SER A 61 4.39 -0.27 -7.76
CA SER A 61 4.19 0.35 -9.07
C SER A 61 3.03 1.34 -9.00
N GLU A 62 2.97 2.21 -10.00
CA GLU A 62 1.84 3.14 -10.13
C GLU A 62 0.52 2.39 -10.08
N ASN A 63 -0.45 2.91 -9.34
CA ASN A 63 -1.79 2.38 -9.07
C ASN A 63 -1.86 1.26 -8.03
N ASP A 64 -0.73 0.72 -7.58
CA ASP A 64 -0.75 -0.24 -6.49
C ASP A 64 -1.26 0.44 -5.21
N TYR A 65 -1.87 -0.35 -4.34
CA TYR A 65 -2.21 0.11 -3.00
C TYR A 65 -1.10 -0.24 -2.03
N ILE A 66 -0.87 0.62 -1.06
CA ILE A 66 0.01 0.35 0.08
C ILE A 66 -0.91 0.18 1.28
N ILE A 67 -0.78 -0.95 1.96
CA ILE A 67 -1.67 -1.34 3.04
C ILE A 67 -0.90 -1.39 4.35
N LYS A 68 -1.52 -0.88 5.41
CA LYS A 68 -1.06 -1.09 6.78
C LYS A 68 -2.01 -2.08 7.43
N GLY A 69 -1.52 -3.26 7.73
CA GLY A 69 -2.30 -4.33 8.33
C GLY A 69 -2.52 -4.13 9.81
N VAL A 70 -3.24 -5.07 10.43
CA VAL A 70 -3.68 -4.97 11.83
C VAL A 70 -2.53 -4.96 12.83
N LYS A 71 -1.38 -5.51 12.45
CA LYS A 71 -0.19 -5.51 13.31
C LYS A 71 0.79 -4.39 12.96
N GLY A 72 0.38 -3.48 12.10
CA GLY A 72 1.24 -2.39 11.67
C GLY A 72 2.18 -2.74 10.53
N GLU A 73 2.11 -3.95 10.01
CA GLU A 73 2.90 -4.36 8.85
C GLU A 73 2.45 -3.61 7.60
N ILE A 74 3.42 -3.28 6.74
CA ILE A 74 3.14 -2.53 5.51
C ILE A 74 3.51 -3.41 4.31
N TYR A 75 2.62 -3.47 3.33
CA TYR A 75 2.83 -4.28 2.14
C TYR A 75 2.05 -3.72 0.95
N PRO A 76 2.52 -4.00 -0.29
CA PRO A 76 1.82 -3.55 -1.49
C PRO A 76 0.73 -4.55 -1.89
N CYS A 77 -0.26 -4.04 -2.62
CA CYS A 77 -1.33 -4.86 -3.16
C CYS A 77 -1.71 -4.33 -4.54
N LYS A 78 -1.85 -5.22 -5.50
CA LYS A 78 -2.26 -4.84 -6.84
C LYS A 78 -3.69 -4.31 -6.82
N PRO A 79 -4.03 -3.33 -7.68
CA PRO A 79 -5.35 -2.70 -7.61
C PRO A 79 -6.51 -3.67 -7.84
N ASP A 80 -6.37 -4.62 -8.76
CA ASP A 80 -7.42 -5.61 -9.01
C ASP A 80 -7.65 -6.53 -7.81
N VAL A 81 -6.57 -6.99 -7.18
CA VAL A 81 -6.66 -7.81 -5.98
C VAL A 81 -7.24 -7.01 -4.82
N PHE A 82 -6.84 -5.75 -4.69
CA PHE A 82 -7.35 -4.88 -3.64
C PHE A 82 -8.87 -4.69 -3.76
N GLU A 83 -9.35 -4.40 -4.96
CA GLU A 83 -10.78 -4.19 -5.22
C GLU A 83 -11.62 -5.43 -4.95
N MET A 84 -11.07 -6.62 -5.17
CA MET A 84 -11.74 -7.88 -4.88
C MET A 84 -11.78 -8.23 -3.40
N THR A 85 -10.83 -7.70 -2.63
CA THR A 85 -10.63 -8.10 -1.24
C THR A 85 -11.18 -7.10 -0.24
N TYR A 86 -11.13 -5.81 -0.57
CA TYR A 86 -11.48 -4.73 0.36
C TYR A 86 -12.53 -3.82 -0.23
N GLU A 87 -13.30 -3.20 0.64
CA GLU A 87 -14.22 -2.15 0.26
C GLU A 87 -14.04 -0.96 1.19
N LYS A 88 -14.35 0.23 0.68
CA LYS A 88 -14.19 1.45 1.45
C LYS A 88 -15.20 1.49 2.58
N VAL A 89 -14.70 1.79 3.79
CA VAL A 89 -15.58 1.99 4.93
C VAL A 89 -16.22 3.36 4.80
N MET A 90 -17.54 3.38 4.85
CA MET A 90 -18.32 4.62 4.81
C MET A 90 -18.45 5.16 6.24
N GLU A 91 -18.06 6.40 6.43
CA GLU A 91 -18.18 7.07 7.74
C GLU A 91 -19.35 8.04 7.73
#